data_93c19ee46684f37720f6633a2b6a6f8b
#
_entry.id   93c19ee46684f37720f6633a2b6a6f8b
#
_cell.length_a   1.000
_cell.length_b   1.000
_cell.length_c   1.000
_cell.angle_alpha   90.00
_cell.angle_beta   90.00
_cell.angle_gamma   90.00
#
_symmetry.space_group_name_H-M   'P 1'
#
loop_
_entity.id
_entity.type
_entity.pdbx_description
1 polymer ?
#
loop_
_entity_poly.entity_id
_entity_poly.type
_entity_poly.pdbx_seq_one_letter_code
_entity_poly.pdbx_strand_id
1 'polypeptide(L)'
;MRNGDPVNTMDMLIGRTAGTIGETSAIAILIGAIFLILMGVIDLRIPASYIITFIVFMLLFSGHGADWTYITAQLCGGGLMLGAFFMATDYVTSPITPMGQIIFGICCGIFTGLFRCFGANAEGVSFAIILSNILVPMIEKYTVPRAFGMVKEAKKQEGGK
;
A
#
# COMPACT_ATOMS: atom_id res chain seq x y z
N MET A 1 -20.47 7.39 0.63
CA MET A 1 -20.09 7.01 -0.75
C MET A 1 -20.99 5.93 -1.37
N ARG A 2 -21.80 5.26 -0.60
CA ARG A 2 -22.73 4.24 -1.11
C ARG A 2 -24.10 4.81 -1.55
N ASN A 3 -24.39 6.08 -1.25
CA ASN A 3 -25.71 6.71 -1.43
C ASN A 3 -25.74 7.88 -2.42
N GLY A 4 -24.74 8.02 -3.32
CA GLY A 4 -24.83 9.02 -4.40
C GLY A 4 -24.74 10.49 -3.97
N ASP A 5 -24.37 10.79 -2.73
CA ASP A 5 -24.18 12.18 -2.30
C ASP A 5 -22.98 12.81 -3.02
N PRO A 6 -23.08 14.06 -3.49
CA PRO A 6 -21.99 14.77 -4.16
C PRO A 6 -20.83 14.96 -3.18
N VAL A 7 -19.79 14.16 -3.38
CA VAL A 7 -18.58 14.23 -2.54
C VAL A 7 -17.77 15.44 -2.95
N ASN A 8 -17.65 16.40 -2.05
CA ASN A 8 -16.85 17.60 -2.25
C ASN A 8 -15.37 17.23 -2.00
N THR A 9 -14.66 16.93 -3.08
CA THR A 9 -13.25 16.46 -3.03
C THR A 9 -12.34 17.50 -2.37
N MET A 10 -12.68 18.80 -2.50
CA MET A 10 -11.94 19.89 -1.84
C MET A 10 -12.10 19.88 -0.33
N ASP A 11 -13.27 19.54 0.20
CA ASP A 11 -13.49 19.46 1.64
C ASP A 11 -12.77 18.26 2.25
N MET A 12 -12.60 17.17 1.51
CA MET A 12 -11.78 16.02 1.92
C MET A 12 -10.28 16.33 1.92
N LEU A 13 -9.80 17.11 0.95
CA LEU A 13 -8.41 17.55 0.89
C LEU A 13 -8.04 18.44 2.08
N ILE A 14 -8.92 19.38 2.42
CA ILE A 14 -8.69 20.38 3.48
C ILE A 14 -8.97 19.77 4.88
N GLY A 15 -9.80 18.72 4.96
CA GLY A 15 -10.14 18.07 6.24
C GLY A 15 -11.41 18.61 6.90
N ARG A 16 -12.37 19.11 6.11
CA ARG A 16 -13.70 19.56 6.59
C ARG A 16 -14.74 18.44 6.62
N THR A 17 -14.37 17.22 6.29
CA THR A 17 -15.25 16.06 6.31
C THR A 17 -15.14 15.31 7.63
N ALA A 18 -16.24 14.73 8.09
CA ALA A 18 -16.24 13.83 9.24
C ALA A 18 -15.42 12.57 8.91
N GLY A 19 -14.34 12.36 9.62
CA GLY A 19 -13.45 11.21 9.49
C GLY A 19 -12.86 10.83 10.83
N THR A 20 -12.12 9.74 10.88
CA THR A 20 -11.38 9.31 12.06
C THR A 20 -10.21 10.25 12.37
N ILE A 21 -9.82 10.31 13.63
CA ILE A 21 -8.75 11.20 14.10
C ILE A 21 -7.44 10.87 13.34
N GLY A 22 -6.85 11.90 12.71
CA GLY A 22 -5.60 11.76 11.95
C GLY A 22 -5.75 11.53 10.44
N GLU A 23 -6.96 11.24 9.94
CA GLU A 23 -7.22 10.99 8.53
C GLU A 23 -7.98 12.13 7.83
N THR A 24 -8.31 13.17 8.56
CA THR A 24 -9.22 14.23 8.09
C THR A 24 -8.63 15.09 6.99
N SER A 25 -7.31 15.33 6.98
CA SER A 25 -6.65 16.20 6.00
C SER A 25 -5.57 15.46 5.22
N ALA A 26 -5.84 15.16 3.95
CA ALA A 26 -4.85 14.56 3.05
C ALA A 26 -3.64 15.47 2.83
N ILE A 27 -3.84 16.80 2.84
CA ILE A 27 -2.76 17.79 2.67
C ILE A 27 -1.79 17.73 3.85
N ALA A 28 -2.28 17.69 5.09
CA ALA A 28 -1.42 17.61 6.27
C ALA A 28 -0.58 16.33 6.27
N ILE A 29 -1.18 15.19 5.89
CA ILE A 29 -0.50 13.90 5.75
C ILE A 29 0.60 13.98 4.69
N LEU A 30 0.32 14.58 3.52
CA LEU A 30 1.29 14.74 2.45
C LEU A 30 2.46 15.64 2.85
N ILE A 31 2.21 16.74 3.56
CA ILE A 31 3.29 17.61 4.06
C ILE A 31 4.19 16.83 5.01
N GLY A 32 3.62 16.07 5.95
CA GLY A 32 4.39 15.21 6.85
C GLY A 32 5.17 14.13 6.12
N ALA A 33 4.56 13.50 5.11
CA ALA A 33 5.19 12.48 4.29
C ALA A 33 6.38 13.05 3.48
N ILE A 34 6.20 14.21 2.85
CA ILE A 34 7.27 14.90 2.11
C ILE A 34 8.44 15.23 3.04
N PHE A 35 8.15 15.74 4.24
CA PHE A 35 9.17 16.03 5.23
C PHE A 35 10.00 14.77 5.58
N LEU A 36 9.34 13.65 5.87
CA LEU A 36 10.03 12.39 6.19
C LEU A 36 10.82 11.80 5.02
N ILE A 37 10.32 11.97 3.79
CA ILE A 37 11.04 11.56 2.58
C ILE A 37 12.30 12.41 2.38
N LEU A 38 12.22 13.74 2.57
CA LEU A 38 13.36 14.65 2.48
C LEU A 38 14.41 14.37 3.55
N MET A 39 13.99 13.95 4.73
CA MET A 39 14.88 13.50 5.80
C MET A 39 15.49 12.11 5.54
N GLY A 40 15.07 11.42 4.49
CA GLY A 40 15.55 10.07 4.16
C GLY A 40 15.06 8.98 5.12
N VAL A 41 14.00 9.27 5.86
CA VAL A 41 13.40 8.31 6.82
C VAL A 41 12.50 7.31 6.10
N ILE A 42 11.81 7.73 5.03
CA ILE A 42 10.86 6.89 4.30
C ILE A 42 11.34 6.71 2.86
N ASP A 43 11.42 5.45 2.42
CA ASP A 43 11.64 5.09 1.02
C ASP A 43 10.35 5.26 0.21
N LEU A 44 10.42 5.99 -0.91
CA LEU A 44 9.27 6.23 -1.78
C LEU A 44 8.76 4.98 -2.49
N ARG A 45 9.53 3.89 -2.50
CA ARG A 45 9.22 2.65 -3.21
C ARG A 45 7.92 2.00 -2.73
N ILE A 46 7.74 1.92 -1.40
CA ILE A 46 6.54 1.31 -0.80
C ILE A 46 5.29 2.14 -1.09
N PRO A 47 5.22 3.45 -0.72
CA PRO A 47 4.02 4.23 -0.95
C PRO A 47 3.70 4.41 -2.44
N ALA A 48 4.72 4.57 -3.30
CA ALA A 48 4.49 4.69 -4.74
C ALA A 48 3.89 3.42 -5.34
N SER A 49 4.48 2.24 -5.06
CA SER A 49 3.95 0.96 -5.56
C SER A 49 2.55 0.67 -4.99
N TYR A 50 2.31 1.01 -3.73
CA TYR A 50 1.00 0.84 -3.09
C TYR A 50 -0.07 1.69 -3.79
N ILE A 51 0.15 3.00 -3.93
CA ILE A 51 -0.82 3.93 -4.53
C ILE A 51 -1.08 3.59 -6.00
N ILE A 52 -0.02 3.32 -6.78
CA ILE A 52 -0.16 2.96 -8.20
C ILE A 52 -1.00 1.69 -8.34
N THR A 53 -0.67 0.65 -7.57
CA THR A 53 -1.42 -0.62 -7.64
C THR A 53 -2.87 -0.44 -7.20
N PHE A 54 -3.12 0.36 -6.17
CA PHE A 54 -4.48 0.66 -5.74
C PHE A 54 -5.27 1.38 -6.83
N ILE A 55 -4.70 2.40 -7.50
CA ILE A 55 -5.35 3.11 -8.60
C ILE A 55 -5.68 2.15 -9.75
N VAL A 56 -4.70 1.33 -10.16
CA VAL A 56 -4.90 0.34 -11.22
C VAL A 56 -6.01 -0.65 -10.85
N PHE A 57 -6.01 -1.14 -9.62
CA PHE A 57 -7.04 -2.06 -9.13
C PHE A 57 -8.43 -1.41 -9.15
N MET A 58 -8.55 -0.17 -8.70
CA MET A 58 -9.80 0.56 -8.71
C MET A 58 -10.31 0.83 -10.13
N LEU A 59 -9.43 1.16 -11.07
CA LEU A 59 -9.79 1.34 -12.49
C LEU A 59 -10.37 0.05 -13.11
N LEU A 60 -9.83 -1.11 -12.75
CA LEU A 60 -10.24 -2.40 -13.32
C LEU A 60 -11.51 -2.96 -12.67
N PHE A 61 -11.67 -2.81 -11.36
CA PHE A 61 -12.67 -3.53 -10.57
C PHE A 61 -13.78 -2.67 -9.97
N SER A 62 -13.66 -1.33 -9.96
CA SER A 62 -14.66 -0.47 -9.31
C SER A 62 -16.01 -0.41 -10.04
N GLY A 63 -16.08 -0.81 -11.30
CA GLY A 63 -17.29 -0.74 -12.11
C GLY A 63 -17.77 0.68 -12.46
N HIS A 64 -17.13 1.71 -11.92
CA HIS A 64 -17.44 3.13 -12.16
C HIS A 64 -16.61 3.73 -13.29
N GLY A 65 -15.82 2.92 -14.00
CA GLY A 65 -14.96 3.38 -15.08
C GLY A 65 -13.82 4.30 -14.59
N ALA A 66 -13.38 5.22 -15.46
CA ALA A 66 -12.29 6.14 -15.19
C ALA A 66 -12.77 7.46 -14.52
N ASP A 67 -13.69 7.39 -13.55
CA ASP A 67 -14.13 8.56 -12.80
C ASP A 67 -13.05 9.03 -11.83
N TRP A 68 -12.28 10.03 -12.27
CA TRP A 68 -11.19 10.62 -11.47
C TRP A 68 -11.68 11.18 -10.14
N THR A 69 -12.91 11.70 -10.08
CA THR A 69 -13.51 12.20 -8.84
C THR A 69 -13.70 11.08 -7.82
N TYR A 70 -14.14 9.91 -8.28
CA TYR A 70 -14.31 8.74 -7.42
C TYR A 70 -12.95 8.21 -6.93
N ILE A 71 -11.96 8.11 -7.82
CA ILE A 71 -10.61 7.63 -7.47
C ILE A 71 -9.94 8.57 -6.46
N THR A 72 -10.01 9.91 -6.70
CA THR A 72 -9.46 10.89 -5.75
C THR A 72 -10.16 10.85 -4.40
N ALA A 73 -11.46 10.70 -4.38
CA ALA A 73 -12.21 10.55 -3.13
C ALA A 73 -11.82 9.28 -2.37
N GLN A 74 -11.57 8.18 -3.10
CA GLN A 74 -11.09 6.93 -2.51
C GLN A 74 -9.64 7.02 -2.02
N LEU A 75 -8.78 7.78 -2.70
CA LEU A 75 -7.40 8.03 -2.28
C LEU A 75 -7.35 8.89 -1.02
N CYS A 76 -8.13 9.97 -0.98
CA CYS A 76 -8.14 10.91 0.15
C CYS A 76 -8.95 10.42 1.34
N GLY A 77 -9.83 9.44 1.14
CA GLY A 77 -10.70 8.90 2.19
C GLY A 77 -10.22 7.58 2.76
N GLY A 78 -10.71 7.25 3.97
CA GLY A 78 -10.52 5.93 4.59
C GLY A 78 -9.07 5.60 4.94
N GLY A 79 -8.26 6.60 5.32
CA GLY A 79 -6.92 6.40 5.85
C GLY A 79 -5.87 5.84 4.89
N LEU A 80 -6.16 5.79 3.59
CA LEU A 80 -5.22 5.20 2.63
C LEU A 80 -3.90 5.97 2.59
N MET A 81 -3.96 7.32 2.58
CA MET A 81 -2.76 8.15 2.59
C MET A 81 -1.94 7.95 3.86
N LEU A 82 -2.59 7.93 5.02
CA LEU A 82 -1.94 7.63 6.28
C LEU A 82 -1.34 6.22 6.27
N GLY A 83 -2.09 5.23 5.82
CA GLY A 83 -1.66 3.84 5.70
C GLY A 83 -0.45 3.67 4.79
N ALA A 84 -0.47 4.28 3.61
CA ALA A 84 0.58 4.13 2.61
C ALA A 84 1.91 4.82 3.02
N PHE A 85 1.84 6.01 3.63
CA PHE A 85 3.05 6.78 3.95
C PHE A 85 3.59 6.52 5.36
N PHE A 86 2.76 6.15 6.32
CA PHE A 86 3.19 6.03 7.71
C PHE A 86 3.08 4.60 8.26
N MET A 87 2.05 3.84 7.87
CA MET A 87 1.87 2.48 8.40
C MET A 87 2.60 1.43 7.58
N ALA A 88 2.56 1.52 6.25
CA ALA A 88 3.21 0.53 5.38
C ALA A 88 4.73 0.71 5.29
N THR A 89 5.24 1.87 5.71
CA THR A 89 6.68 2.19 5.69
C THR A 89 7.38 1.94 7.02
N ASP A 90 6.77 1.17 7.91
CA ASP A 90 7.36 0.82 9.20
C ASP A 90 8.63 -0.04 9.02
N TYR A 91 9.73 0.37 9.64
CA TYR A 91 11.04 -0.30 9.55
C TYR A 91 11.04 -1.74 10.07
N VAL A 92 10.12 -2.06 10.99
CA VAL A 92 10.12 -3.36 11.66
C VAL A 92 9.43 -4.43 10.80
N THR A 93 8.37 -4.04 10.10
CA THR A 93 7.49 -4.98 9.39
C THR A 93 7.67 -4.95 7.87
N SER A 94 8.30 -3.91 7.32
CA SER A 94 8.52 -3.79 5.86
C SER A 94 9.74 -4.60 5.40
N PRO A 95 9.74 -5.11 4.15
CA PRO A 95 10.88 -5.84 3.59
C PRO A 95 12.13 -4.97 3.46
N ILE A 96 13.30 -5.55 3.74
CA ILE A 96 14.60 -4.86 3.66
C ILE A 96 15.05 -4.67 2.20
N THR A 97 14.67 -5.59 1.30
CA THR A 97 15.15 -5.57 -0.09
C THR A 97 14.34 -4.61 -0.96
N PRO A 98 14.97 -3.86 -1.89
CA PRO A 98 14.25 -2.94 -2.78
C PRO A 98 13.16 -3.62 -3.61
N MET A 99 13.41 -4.84 -4.07
CA MET A 99 12.41 -5.64 -4.80
C MET A 99 11.29 -6.12 -3.87
N GLY A 100 11.64 -6.49 -2.63
CA GLY A 100 10.65 -6.87 -1.62
C GLY A 100 9.71 -5.72 -1.28
N GLN A 101 10.22 -4.49 -1.18
CA GLN A 101 9.43 -3.29 -0.93
C GLN A 101 8.39 -3.04 -2.02
N ILE A 102 8.76 -3.21 -3.30
CA ILE A 102 7.84 -3.06 -4.43
C ILE A 102 6.76 -4.14 -4.38
N ILE A 103 7.14 -5.40 -4.19
CA ILE A 103 6.19 -6.52 -4.10
C ILE A 103 5.24 -6.33 -2.92
N PHE A 104 5.76 -5.91 -1.77
CA PHE A 104 4.97 -5.61 -0.58
C PHE A 104 3.94 -4.50 -0.84
N GLY A 105 4.36 -3.38 -1.47
CA GLY A 105 3.45 -2.30 -1.84
C GLY A 105 2.36 -2.75 -2.82
N ILE A 106 2.70 -3.63 -3.78
CA ILE A 106 1.72 -4.23 -4.70
C ILE A 106 0.69 -5.07 -3.93
N CYS A 107 1.14 -5.92 -3.00
CA CYS A 107 0.24 -6.71 -2.16
C CYS A 107 -0.70 -5.83 -1.33
N CYS A 108 -0.16 -4.79 -0.68
CA CYS A 108 -0.95 -3.82 0.07
C CYS A 108 -2.02 -3.15 -0.81
N GLY A 109 -1.64 -2.73 -2.03
CA GLY A 109 -2.56 -2.10 -2.98
C GLY A 109 -3.71 -3.01 -3.42
N ILE A 110 -3.40 -4.26 -3.74
CA ILE A 110 -4.39 -5.27 -4.13
C ILE A 110 -5.36 -5.56 -2.96
N PHE A 111 -4.84 -5.83 -1.78
CA PHE A 111 -5.68 -6.15 -0.62
C PHE A 111 -6.56 -4.97 -0.22
N THR A 112 -6.01 -3.75 -0.22
CA THR A 112 -6.82 -2.56 0.06
C THR A 112 -7.92 -2.35 -0.97
N GLY A 113 -7.62 -2.53 -2.26
CA GLY A 113 -8.59 -2.46 -3.33
C GLY A 113 -9.69 -3.52 -3.17
N LEU A 114 -9.30 -4.75 -2.85
CA LEU A 114 -10.22 -5.86 -2.61
C LEU A 114 -11.14 -5.59 -1.42
N PHE A 115 -10.60 -5.13 -0.29
CA PHE A 115 -11.41 -4.79 0.87
C PHE A 115 -12.35 -3.61 0.61
N ARG A 116 -11.97 -2.64 -0.21
CA ARG A 116 -12.84 -1.52 -0.58
C ARG A 116 -13.93 -1.88 -1.60
N CYS A 117 -13.63 -2.75 -2.55
CA CYS A 117 -14.61 -3.21 -3.53
C CYS A 117 -15.62 -4.19 -2.93
N PHE A 118 -15.16 -5.12 -2.09
CA PHE A 118 -15.97 -6.22 -1.57
C PHE A 118 -16.32 -6.05 -0.08
N GLY A 119 -15.56 -5.25 0.66
CA GLY A 119 -15.78 -5.01 2.09
C GLY A 119 -16.76 -3.87 2.36
N ALA A 120 -17.43 -3.94 3.50
CA ALA A 120 -18.36 -2.91 3.95
C ALA A 120 -17.67 -1.80 4.80
N ASN A 121 -16.40 -1.96 5.16
CA ASN A 121 -15.72 -1.14 6.17
C ASN A 121 -14.68 -0.21 5.56
N ALA A 122 -14.65 1.04 6.06
CA ALA A 122 -13.62 2.04 5.74
C ALA A 122 -12.22 1.65 6.24
N GLU A 123 -12.13 0.77 7.24
CA GLU A 123 -10.88 0.32 7.89
C GLU A 123 -10.10 -0.75 7.11
N GLY A 124 -10.48 -1.03 5.87
CA GLY A 124 -9.83 -2.04 5.03
C GLY A 124 -8.33 -1.83 4.81
N VAL A 125 -7.83 -0.60 4.97
CA VAL A 125 -6.40 -0.26 4.83
C VAL A 125 -5.55 -0.93 5.90
N SER A 126 -5.96 -0.82 7.17
CA SER A 126 -5.24 -1.42 8.31
C SER A 126 -5.19 -2.94 8.19
N PHE A 127 -6.31 -3.58 7.84
CA PHE A 127 -6.37 -5.02 7.62
C PHE A 127 -5.50 -5.46 6.43
N ALA A 128 -5.47 -4.69 5.35
CA ALA A 128 -4.64 -4.98 4.19
C ALA A 128 -3.15 -4.95 4.55
N ILE A 129 -2.71 -3.97 5.33
CA ILE A 129 -1.32 -3.85 5.79
C ILE A 129 -0.96 -5.00 6.71
N ILE A 130 -1.80 -5.35 7.68
CA ILE A 130 -1.57 -6.49 8.59
C ILE A 130 -1.43 -7.78 7.78
N LEU A 131 -2.33 -8.03 6.83
CA LEU A 131 -2.28 -9.22 5.98
C LEU A 131 -1.01 -9.26 5.12
N SER A 132 -0.60 -8.10 4.58
CA SER A 132 0.64 -8.00 3.80
C SER A 132 1.88 -8.23 4.66
N ASN A 133 1.89 -7.79 5.91
CA ASN A 133 2.99 -8.02 6.85
C ASN A 133 3.21 -9.51 7.13
N ILE A 134 2.15 -10.32 7.15
CA ILE A 134 2.25 -11.78 7.28
C ILE A 134 3.00 -12.39 6.07
N LEU A 135 2.90 -11.77 4.89
CA LEU A 135 3.58 -12.24 3.69
C LEU A 135 5.05 -11.81 3.61
N VAL A 136 5.51 -10.85 4.42
CA VAL A 136 6.87 -10.32 4.38
C VAL A 136 7.95 -11.40 4.49
N PRO A 137 7.90 -12.36 5.43
CA PRO A 137 8.92 -13.41 5.51
C PRO A 137 8.99 -14.26 4.23
N MET A 138 7.86 -14.46 3.56
CA MET A 138 7.81 -15.18 2.30
C MET A 138 8.41 -14.37 1.15
N ILE A 139 8.11 -13.06 1.10
CA ILE A 139 8.69 -12.13 0.13
C ILE A 139 10.20 -12.06 0.29
N GLU A 140 10.69 -11.92 1.51
CA GLU A 140 12.13 -11.85 1.80
C GLU A 140 12.87 -13.13 1.40
N LYS A 141 12.29 -14.29 1.62
CA LYS A 141 12.89 -15.58 1.20
C LYS A 141 13.21 -15.63 -0.30
N TYR A 142 12.42 -14.94 -1.13
CA TYR A 142 12.61 -14.89 -2.59
C TYR A 142 13.41 -13.67 -3.05
N THR A 143 13.43 -12.59 -2.30
CA THR A 143 14.04 -11.32 -2.70
C THR A 143 15.41 -11.07 -2.08
N VAL A 144 15.76 -11.73 -0.97
CA VAL A 144 17.08 -11.59 -0.35
C VAL A 144 18.14 -12.22 -1.24
N PRO A 145 19.17 -11.44 -1.69
CA PRO A 145 20.28 -12.00 -2.45
C PRO A 145 21.06 -13.00 -1.59
N ARG A 146 21.59 -14.04 -2.22
CA ARG A 146 22.39 -15.07 -1.53
C ARG A 146 23.61 -14.44 -0.88
N ALA A 147 23.92 -14.87 0.34
CA ALA A 147 25.11 -14.41 1.04
C ALA A 147 26.38 -14.75 0.26
N PHE A 148 27.36 -13.84 0.30
CA PHE A 148 28.67 -14.06 -0.28
C PHE A 148 29.29 -15.33 0.32
N GLY A 149 29.78 -16.24 -0.56
CA GLY A 149 30.42 -17.47 -0.13
C GLY A 149 29.55 -18.76 -0.14
N MET A 150 28.23 -18.62 -0.40
CA MET A 150 27.42 -19.83 -0.65
C MET A 150 27.67 -20.35 -2.07
N VAL A 151 28.50 -21.37 -2.16
CA VAL A 151 28.67 -22.16 -3.40
C VAL A 151 27.34 -22.86 -3.68
N LYS A 152 26.87 -22.79 -4.94
CA LYS A 152 25.77 -23.67 -5.39
C LYS A 152 26.19 -25.11 -5.12
N GLU A 153 25.56 -25.80 -4.18
CA GLU A 153 25.60 -27.26 -4.18
C GLU A 153 25.06 -27.71 -5.53
N ALA A 154 25.94 -28.18 -6.37
CA ALA A 154 25.57 -28.86 -7.60
C ALA A 154 24.57 -29.95 -7.19
N LYS A 155 23.35 -29.91 -7.78
CA LYS A 155 22.42 -31.04 -7.69
C LYS A 155 23.22 -32.30 -7.93
N LYS A 156 23.46 -33.07 -6.87
CA LYS A 156 23.95 -34.42 -6.97
C LYS A 156 22.95 -35.16 -7.83
N GLN A 157 23.36 -35.48 -9.05
CA GLN A 157 22.63 -36.37 -9.93
C GLN A 157 22.49 -37.69 -9.18
N GLU A 158 21.35 -37.98 -8.63
CA GLU A 158 20.90 -39.34 -8.38
C GLU A 158 20.58 -39.93 -9.74
N GLY A 159 21.62 -40.34 -10.40
CA GLY A 159 21.57 -41.15 -11.56
C GLY A 159 22.46 -42.35 -11.32
N GLY A 160 21.87 -43.51 -11.12
CA GLY A 160 22.55 -44.74 -11.33
C GLY A 160 22.57 -45.69 -10.12
N LYS A 161 21.65 -46.55 -9.98
CA LYS A 161 21.67 -48.00 -10.26
C LYS A 161 20.36 -48.60 -9.80
#